data_17f36d42be8360dbd5d25d182b6e14ad
#
_entry.id   17f36d42be8360dbd5d25d182b6e14ad
#
_cell.length_a   1.000
_cell.length_b   1.000
_cell.length_c   1.000
_cell.angle_alpha   90.00
_cell.angle_beta   90.00
_cell.angle_gamma   90.00
#
_symmetry.space_group_name_H-M   'P 1'
#
loop_
_entity.id
_entity.type
_entity.pdbx_description
1 polymer ?
#
loop_
_entity_poly.entity_id
_entity_poly.type
_entity_poly.pdbx_seq_one_letter_code
_entity_poly.pdbx_strand_id
1 'polypeptide(L)'
;PEHLQGRMLLVLSTYGEGEAPDNGVRFERLLQDPHLDLSSLDYAVLALGDRDYQHFCGFGERIDRLLHQRHANRLFDRLDVDKADAGTLRHWQQQLGHLAGGHNFSDWQPAQFSEWQLSHRACLNPTSAAAPLYELTLTAACEQHWRAGDIAEVGPRHPLERVQQWLQALALNPAHILADARRLDEALSHHQLPSEHTALQGLSGEQLLTQLPRLAHREYSIASAPRDG
;
A
#
# COMPACT_ATOMS: atom_id res chain seq x y z
N PRO A 1 13.90 -27.59 -8.48
CA PRO A 1 13.70 -27.84 -7.06
C PRO A 1 14.98 -28.24 -6.33
N GLU A 2 15.95 -28.81 -7.03
CA GLU A 2 17.20 -29.38 -6.48
C GLU A 2 18.16 -28.38 -5.83
N HIS A 3 17.80 -27.09 -5.74
CA HIS A 3 18.69 -26.00 -5.28
C HIS A 3 18.09 -25.07 -4.22
N LEU A 4 16.98 -25.44 -3.59
CA LEU A 4 16.45 -24.67 -2.46
C LEU A 4 17.23 -25.05 -1.18
N GLN A 5 18.32 -24.34 -0.94
CA GLN A 5 19.16 -24.51 0.24
C GLN A 5 19.66 -23.15 0.74
N GLY A 6 20.15 -23.12 1.96
CA GLY A 6 20.63 -21.88 2.58
C GLY A 6 19.50 -21.10 3.23
N ARG A 7 19.46 -19.77 3.07
CA ARG A 7 18.48 -18.91 3.76
C ARG A 7 17.52 -18.27 2.77
N MET A 8 16.21 -18.38 3.06
CA MET A 8 15.14 -17.79 2.25
C MET A 8 14.23 -16.91 3.11
N LEU A 9 14.07 -15.66 2.72
CA LEU A 9 13.11 -14.74 3.30
C LEU A 9 11.96 -14.56 2.30
N LEU A 10 10.76 -14.87 2.74
CA LEU A 10 9.55 -14.87 1.92
C LEU A 10 8.63 -13.73 2.35
N VAL A 11 8.25 -12.88 1.41
CA VAL A 11 7.18 -11.87 1.58
C VAL A 11 6.05 -12.29 0.65
N LEU A 12 4.91 -12.69 1.21
CA LEU A 12 3.84 -13.36 0.49
C LEU A 12 2.52 -12.61 0.66
N SER A 13 1.98 -12.09 -0.44
CA SER A 13 0.63 -11.50 -0.47
C SER A 13 -0.40 -12.62 -0.64
N THR A 14 -1.52 -12.49 0.05
CA THR A 14 -2.71 -13.32 -0.17
C THR A 14 -3.62 -12.62 -1.17
N TYR A 15 -4.13 -13.34 -2.15
CA TYR A 15 -5.06 -12.83 -3.15
C TYR A 15 -6.49 -13.30 -2.84
N GLY A 16 -7.48 -12.43 -3.09
CA GLY A 16 -8.89 -12.75 -2.90
C GLY A 16 -9.22 -13.38 -1.54
N GLU A 17 -9.94 -14.48 -1.56
CA GLU A 17 -10.36 -15.22 -0.38
C GLU A 17 -9.32 -16.26 0.09
N GLY A 18 -8.04 -15.94 -0.02
CA GLY A 18 -6.96 -16.80 0.47
C GLY A 18 -6.13 -17.46 -0.62
N GLU A 19 -6.36 -17.12 -1.90
CA GLU A 19 -5.66 -17.75 -3.02
C GLU A 19 -4.20 -17.31 -3.13
N ALA A 20 -3.43 -18.15 -3.83
CA ALA A 20 -2.09 -17.79 -4.25
C ALA A 20 -2.13 -16.72 -5.35
N PRO A 21 -1.29 -15.69 -5.32
CA PRO A 21 -1.08 -14.84 -6.48
C PRO A 21 -0.49 -15.64 -7.64
N ASP A 22 -0.73 -15.20 -8.89
CA ASP A 22 -0.35 -15.96 -10.10
C ASP A 22 1.10 -16.43 -10.11
N ASN A 23 2.01 -15.59 -9.65
CA ASN A 23 3.43 -15.91 -9.52
C ASN A 23 3.75 -16.91 -8.38
N GLY A 24 2.82 -17.09 -7.41
CA GLY A 24 2.96 -18.00 -6.27
C GLY A 24 2.47 -19.42 -6.53
N VAL A 25 1.54 -19.60 -7.48
CA VAL A 25 0.89 -20.90 -7.76
C VAL A 25 1.89 -22.01 -8.07
N ARG A 26 2.92 -21.70 -8.89
CA ARG A 26 3.95 -22.68 -9.25
C ARG A 26 4.83 -23.07 -8.06
N PHE A 27 5.12 -22.13 -7.18
CA PHE A 27 5.89 -22.37 -5.96
C PHE A 27 5.10 -23.24 -4.97
N GLU A 28 3.83 -22.91 -4.74
CA GLU A 28 2.95 -23.72 -3.88
C GLU A 28 2.86 -25.18 -4.38
N ARG A 29 2.67 -25.37 -5.69
CA ARG A 29 2.61 -26.71 -6.30
C ARG A 29 3.90 -27.50 -6.10
N LEU A 30 5.05 -26.83 -6.20
CA LEU A 30 6.35 -27.46 -5.97
C LEU A 30 6.45 -27.98 -4.52
N LEU A 31 6.03 -27.20 -3.55
CA LEU A 31 6.09 -27.58 -2.14
C LEU A 31 5.12 -28.73 -1.78
N GLN A 32 4.14 -29.02 -2.62
CA GLN A 32 3.22 -30.15 -2.44
C GLN A 32 3.87 -31.50 -2.78
N ASP A 33 5.03 -31.54 -3.47
CA ASP A 33 5.73 -32.77 -3.79
C ASP A 33 6.17 -33.47 -2.48
N PRO A 34 5.67 -34.68 -2.18
CA PRO A 34 6.00 -35.40 -0.95
C PRO A 34 7.46 -35.85 -0.86
N HIS A 35 8.15 -35.91 -1.98
CA HIS A 35 9.56 -36.33 -2.06
C HIS A 35 10.53 -35.16 -1.95
N LEU A 36 10.04 -33.94 -1.88
CA LEU A 36 10.87 -32.76 -1.70
C LEU A 36 11.35 -32.68 -0.25
N ASP A 37 12.66 -32.73 -0.05
CA ASP A 37 13.30 -32.52 1.24
C ASP A 37 14.02 -31.16 1.24
N LEU A 38 13.66 -30.30 2.20
CA LEU A 38 14.19 -28.97 2.39
C LEU A 38 14.94 -28.82 3.71
N SER A 39 15.46 -29.90 4.26
CA SER A 39 16.16 -29.90 5.56
C SER A 39 17.40 -29.00 5.61
N SER A 40 17.95 -28.63 4.45
CA SER A 40 19.06 -27.68 4.29
C SER A 40 18.62 -26.23 4.05
N LEU A 41 17.31 -25.95 4.11
CA LEU A 41 16.73 -24.62 3.92
C LEU A 41 16.32 -24.01 5.25
N ASP A 42 16.90 -22.85 5.58
CA ASP A 42 16.41 -21.98 6.65
C ASP A 42 15.45 -20.95 6.06
N TYR A 43 14.29 -20.72 6.68
CA TYR A 43 13.33 -19.78 6.12
C TYR A 43 12.63 -18.92 7.15
N ALA A 44 12.12 -17.76 6.70
CA ALA A 44 11.15 -16.96 7.42
C ALA A 44 10.07 -16.42 6.47
N VAL A 45 8.86 -16.23 6.99
CA VAL A 45 7.69 -15.77 6.22
C VAL A 45 7.12 -14.50 6.82
N LEU A 46 6.96 -13.47 5.98
CA LEU A 46 6.10 -12.33 6.20
C LEU A 46 4.87 -12.50 5.30
N ALA A 47 3.72 -12.77 5.90
CA ALA A 47 2.47 -12.92 5.18
C ALA A 47 1.69 -11.60 5.20
N LEU A 48 1.36 -11.09 4.01
CA LEU A 48 0.58 -9.86 3.84
C LEU A 48 -0.87 -10.21 3.55
N GLY A 49 -1.80 -9.56 4.23
CA GLY A 49 -3.22 -9.80 4.10
C GLY A 49 -4.07 -8.62 4.55
N ASP A 50 -5.37 -8.85 4.58
CA ASP A 50 -6.39 -7.92 5.06
C ASP A 50 -7.42 -8.73 5.86
N ARG A 51 -7.66 -8.34 7.12
CA ARG A 51 -8.61 -9.01 8.03
C ARG A 51 -10.06 -8.84 7.63
N ASP A 52 -10.36 -7.97 6.67
CA ASP A 52 -11.71 -7.85 6.12
C ASP A 52 -12.08 -9.07 5.24
N TYR A 53 -11.09 -9.88 4.83
CA TYR A 53 -11.29 -11.13 4.11
C TYR A 53 -11.29 -12.35 5.03
N GLN A 54 -12.09 -13.36 4.70
CA GLN A 54 -12.30 -14.55 5.52
C GLN A 54 -11.02 -15.34 5.79
N HIS A 55 -10.11 -15.42 4.81
CA HIS A 55 -8.86 -16.17 4.92
C HIS A 55 -7.65 -15.23 4.99
N PHE A 56 -7.62 -14.43 6.06
CA PHE A 56 -6.52 -13.52 6.36
C PHE A 56 -5.16 -14.23 6.29
N CYS A 57 -4.23 -13.71 5.48
CA CYS A 57 -2.89 -14.27 5.25
C CYS A 57 -2.87 -15.75 4.81
N GLY A 58 -3.96 -16.28 4.24
CA GLY A 58 -4.14 -17.71 3.99
C GLY A 58 -3.09 -18.34 3.07
N PHE A 59 -2.60 -17.61 2.06
CA PHE A 59 -1.52 -18.11 1.22
C PHE A 59 -0.21 -18.24 2.00
N GLY A 60 0.17 -17.23 2.78
CA GLY A 60 1.36 -17.27 3.61
C GLY A 60 1.33 -18.39 4.65
N GLU A 61 0.16 -18.64 5.25
CA GLU A 61 -0.05 -19.76 6.18
C GLU A 61 0.18 -21.12 5.50
N ARG A 62 -0.37 -21.31 4.30
CA ARG A 62 -0.18 -22.58 3.57
C ARG A 62 1.27 -22.81 3.19
N ILE A 63 1.95 -21.78 2.69
CA ILE A 63 3.38 -21.87 2.32
C ILE A 63 4.24 -22.20 3.55
N ASP A 64 4.04 -21.52 4.67
CA ASP A 64 4.75 -21.78 5.92
C ASP A 64 4.55 -23.23 6.40
N ARG A 65 3.31 -23.74 6.37
CA ARG A 65 2.99 -25.12 6.71
C ARG A 65 3.64 -26.14 5.76
N LEU A 66 3.62 -25.88 4.45
CA LEU A 66 4.25 -26.76 3.45
C LEU A 66 5.77 -26.80 3.61
N LEU A 67 6.43 -25.68 3.81
CA LEU A 67 7.87 -25.61 4.06
C LEU A 67 8.25 -26.44 5.32
N HIS A 68 7.49 -26.28 6.40
CA HIS A 68 7.70 -27.05 7.61
C HIS A 68 7.48 -28.56 7.40
N GLN A 69 6.45 -28.95 6.63
CA GLN A 69 6.20 -30.36 6.27
C GLN A 69 7.31 -30.96 5.38
N ARG A 70 8.07 -30.13 4.67
CA ARG A 70 9.23 -30.50 3.85
C ARG A 70 10.56 -30.39 4.64
N HIS A 71 10.49 -30.35 5.97
CA HIS A 71 11.63 -30.32 6.89
C HIS A 71 12.47 -29.03 6.84
N ALA A 72 12.01 -27.95 6.18
CA ALA A 72 12.70 -26.68 6.24
C ALA A 72 12.74 -26.11 7.66
N ASN A 73 13.85 -25.48 8.04
CA ASN A 73 14.07 -24.92 9.37
C ASN A 73 13.52 -23.49 9.43
N ARG A 74 12.58 -23.23 10.34
CA ARG A 74 12.04 -21.89 10.56
C ARG A 74 13.04 -21.05 11.36
N LEU A 75 13.43 -19.90 10.85
CA LEU A 75 14.31 -18.94 11.52
C LEU A 75 13.62 -18.24 12.71
N PHE A 76 12.34 -17.91 12.53
CA PHE A 76 11.42 -17.37 13.55
C PHE A 76 9.97 -17.56 13.09
N ASP A 77 9.01 -17.35 13.97
CA ASP A 77 7.60 -17.56 13.68
C ASP A 77 7.12 -16.63 12.55
N ARG A 78 6.20 -17.14 11.71
CA ARG A 78 5.56 -16.36 10.65
C ARG A 78 4.91 -15.10 11.25
N LEU A 79 5.11 -13.98 10.58
CA LEU A 79 4.46 -12.72 10.92
C LEU A 79 3.33 -12.42 9.90
N ASP A 80 2.13 -12.21 10.42
CA ASP A 80 0.94 -11.91 9.63
C ASP A 80 0.64 -10.40 9.72
N VAL A 81 0.71 -9.70 8.58
CA VAL A 81 0.56 -8.24 8.49
C VAL A 81 -0.83 -7.91 7.98
N ASP A 82 -1.59 -7.15 8.75
CA ASP A 82 -2.87 -6.61 8.36
C ASP A 82 -2.70 -5.22 7.74
N LYS A 83 -3.06 -5.04 6.46
CA LYS A 83 -3.07 -3.72 5.78
C LYS A 83 -1.80 -2.88 6.01
N ALA A 84 -0.64 -3.47 5.97
CA ALA A 84 0.63 -2.82 6.25
C ALA A 84 0.79 -2.29 7.70
N ASP A 85 0.27 -3.03 8.70
CA ASP A 85 0.44 -2.68 10.12
C ASP A 85 1.91 -2.38 10.47
N ALA A 86 2.15 -1.17 10.93
CA ALA A 86 3.48 -0.66 11.23
C ALA A 86 4.16 -1.42 12.39
N GLY A 87 3.40 -1.95 13.33
CA GLY A 87 3.91 -2.72 14.47
C GLY A 87 4.52 -4.04 14.03
N THR A 88 3.78 -4.79 13.21
CA THR A 88 4.23 -6.08 12.67
C THR A 88 5.40 -5.91 11.70
N LEU A 89 5.39 -4.86 10.87
CA LEU A 89 6.50 -4.55 9.96
C LEU A 89 7.78 -4.20 10.73
N ARG A 90 7.70 -3.43 11.81
CA ARG A 90 8.85 -3.17 12.69
C ARG A 90 9.37 -4.44 13.34
N HIS A 91 8.48 -5.32 13.79
CA HIS A 91 8.88 -6.61 14.35
C HIS A 91 9.65 -7.45 13.31
N TRP A 92 9.16 -7.53 12.07
CA TRP A 92 9.88 -8.18 10.96
C TRP A 92 11.29 -7.60 10.78
N GLN A 93 11.40 -6.27 10.73
CA GLN A 93 12.67 -5.57 10.62
C GLN A 93 13.65 -5.93 11.76
N GLN A 94 13.15 -5.98 13.00
CA GLN A 94 13.95 -6.37 14.16
C GLN A 94 14.46 -7.80 14.05
N GLN A 95 13.61 -8.75 13.65
CA GLN A 95 14.02 -10.14 13.41
C GLN A 95 15.10 -10.24 12.33
N LEU A 96 14.96 -9.51 11.22
CA LEU A 96 16.01 -9.44 10.19
C LEU A 96 17.30 -8.83 10.72
N GLY A 97 17.20 -7.80 11.57
CA GLY A 97 18.34 -7.19 12.24
C GLY A 97 19.11 -8.19 13.09
N HIS A 98 18.43 -8.98 13.90
CA HIS A 98 19.05 -10.04 14.70
C HIS A 98 19.75 -11.08 13.81
N LEU A 99 19.13 -11.51 12.70
CA LEU A 99 19.74 -12.45 11.76
C LEU A 99 20.97 -11.90 11.05
N ALA A 100 21.02 -10.58 10.82
CA ALA A 100 22.17 -9.90 10.21
C ALA A 100 23.28 -9.55 11.19
N GLY A 101 23.09 -9.82 12.50
CA GLY A 101 24.07 -9.48 13.54
C GLY A 101 24.19 -7.97 13.81
N GLY A 102 23.24 -7.17 13.36
CA GLY A 102 23.17 -5.72 13.55
C GLY A 102 22.07 -5.31 14.52
N HIS A 103 22.33 -4.23 15.30
CA HIS A 103 21.35 -3.70 16.25
C HIS A 103 20.85 -2.27 15.89
N ASN A 104 21.36 -1.69 14.79
CA ASN A 104 21.06 -0.31 14.39
C ASN A 104 20.36 -0.27 13.03
N PHE A 105 19.17 -0.84 12.95
CA PHE A 105 18.28 -0.56 11.82
C PHE A 105 17.33 0.56 12.21
N SER A 106 17.21 1.56 11.34
CA SER A 106 16.18 2.57 11.51
C SER A 106 14.81 1.88 11.45
N ASP A 107 13.93 2.21 12.40
CA ASP A 107 12.57 1.68 12.38
C ASP A 107 11.90 1.98 11.03
N TRP A 108 11.11 1.03 10.55
CA TRP A 108 10.26 1.27 9.39
C TRP A 108 9.39 2.50 9.65
N GLN A 109 9.41 3.41 8.71
CA GLN A 109 8.55 4.58 8.70
C GLN A 109 7.60 4.49 7.52
N PRO A 110 6.33 4.90 7.67
CA PRO A 110 5.45 5.05 6.52
C PRO A 110 6.09 5.95 5.46
N ALA A 111 5.82 5.69 4.20
CA ALA A 111 6.30 6.52 3.11
C ALA A 111 5.88 7.99 3.35
N GLN A 112 6.84 8.90 3.28
CA GLN A 112 6.56 10.33 3.33
C GLN A 112 6.21 10.80 1.93
N PHE A 113 5.04 11.41 1.79
CA PHE A 113 4.59 11.95 0.52
C PHE A 113 5.06 13.40 0.39
N SER A 114 5.56 13.74 -0.80
CA SER A 114 5.86 15.12 -1.20
C SER A 114 4.73 15.71 -2.05
N GLU A 115 4.60 17.03 -2.06
CA GLU A 115 3.62 17.70 -2.90
C GLU A 115 4.10 17.81 -4.35
N TRP A 116 3.22 17.41 -5.28
CA TRP A 116 3.45 17.52 -6.72
C TRP A 116 2.31 18.27 -7.37
N GLN A 117 2.62 19.03 -8.40
CA GLN A 117 1.64 19.76 -9.18
C GLN A 117 1.34 19.04 -10.49
N LEU A 118 0.07 18.84 -10.81
CA LEU A 118 -0.35 18.42 -12.14
C LEU A 118 -0.15 19.59 -13.09
N SER A 119 0.91 19.56 -13.91
CA SER A 119 1.26 20.62 -14.85
C SER A 119 0.63 20.43 -16.23
N HIS A 120 0.39 19.18 -16.63
CA HIS A 120 -0.23 18.88 -17.92
C HIS A 120 -1.12 17.63 -17.84
N ARG A 121 -2.19 17.64 -18.65
CA ARG A 121 -3.09 16.51 -18.86
C ARG A 121 -3.51 16.45 -20.31
N ALA A 122 -3.21 15.36 -21.00
CA ALA A 122 -3.61 15.14 -22.39
C ALA A 122 -4.44 13.85 -22.51
N CYS A 123 -5.51 13.89 -23.30
CA CYS A 123 -6.23 12.69 -23.69
C CYS A 123 -5.51 12.06 -24.89
N LEU A 124 -5.03 10.81 -24.72
CA LEU A 124 -4.26 10.10 -25.75
C LEU A 124 -5.16 9.43 -26.82
N ASN A 125 -6.45 9.22 -26.53
CA ASN A 125 -7.38 8.55 -27.43
C ASN A 125 -8.70 9.33 -27.65
N PRO A 126 -8.65 10.65 -28.03
CA PRO A 126 -9.82 11.51 -28.04
C PRO A 126 -10.92 11.10 -29.03
N THR A 127 -10.58 10.27 -30.04
CA THR A 127 -11.52 9.80 -31.07
C THR A 127 -11.96 8.34 -30.82
N SER A 128 -11.52 7.70 -29.76
CA SER A 128 -11.86 6.33 -29.43
C SER A 128 -13.26 6.23 -28.81
N ALA A 129 -14.02 5.19 -29.16
CA ALA A 129 -15.26 4.84 -28.46
C ALA A 129 -15.02 4.19 -27.08
N ALA A 130 -13.79 3.80 -26.78
CA ALA A 130 -13.39 3.26 -25.46
C ALA A 130 -13.28 4.37 -24.42
N ALA A 131 -13.13 3.98 -23.15
CA ALA A 131 -12.89 4.93 -22.07
C ALA A 131 -11.65 5.80 -22.36
N PRO A 132 -11.67 7.10 -22.00
CA PRO A 132 -10.57 8.01 -22.29
C PRO A 132 -9.30 7.61 -21.52
N LEU A 133 -8.18 7.57 -22.21
CA LEU A 133 -6.83 7.35 -21.68
C LEU A 133 -6.14 8.71 -21.55
N TYR A 134 -5.59 9.00 -20.38
CA TYR A 134 -4.91 10.27 -20.12
C TYR A 134 -3.43 10.09 -19.84
N GLU A 135 -2.62 10.95 -20.40
CA GLU A 135 -1.28 11.24 -19.95
C GLU A 135 -1.32 12.37 -18.90
N LEU A 136 -0.62 12.20 -17.80
CA LEU A 136 -0.50 13.18 -16.73
C LEU A 136 0.97 13.54 -16.54
N THR A 137 1.29 14.83 -16.56
CA THR A 137 2.61 15.34 -16.22
C THR A 137 2.56 15.97 -14.84
N LEU A 138 3.37 15.46 -13.93
CA LEU A 138 3.51 15.96 -12.57
C LEU A 138 4.87 16.63 -12.42
N THR A 139 4.91 17.78 -11.74
CA THR A 139 6.14 18.51 -11.42
C THR A 139 6.28 18.66 -9.91
N ALA A 140 7.50 18.45 -9.41
CA ALA A 140 7.86 18.66 -8.01
C ALA A 140 8.64 19.98 -7.86
N ALA A 141 8.60 20.55 -6.64
CA ALA A 141 9.35 21.76 -6.31
C ALA A 141 10.86 21.49 -6.12
N CYS A 142 11.27 20.24 -5.95
CA CYS A 142 12.66 19.82 -5.74
C CYS A 142 13.00 18.64 -6.64
N GLU A 143 14.29 18.48 -6.92
CA GLU A 143 14.79 17.36 -7.71
C GLU A 143 14.41 16.03 -7.07
N GLN A 144 13.92 15.12 -7.89
CA GLN A 144 13.50 13.78 -7.50
C GLN A 144 14.28 12.74 -8.31
N HIS A 145 14.50 11.58 -7.71
CA HIS A 145 15.22 10.49 -8.34
C HIS A 145 14.32 9.26 -8.48
N TRP A 146 14.24 8.73 -9.70
CA TRP A 146 13.55 7.47 -9.99
C TRP A 146 14.27 6.73 -11.10
N ARG A 147 13.92 5.49 -11.30
CA ARG A 147 14.41 4.64 -12.38
C ARG A 147 13.27 4.25 -13.30
N ALA A 148 13.57 3.94 -14.54
CA ALA A 148 12.57 3.39 -15.46
C ALA A 148 11.94 2.11 -14.85
N GLY A 149 10.62 2.07 -14.79
CA GLY A 149 9.86 0.98 -14.19
C GLY A 149 9.53 1.15 -12.70
N ASP A 150 9.99 2.21 -12.05
CA ASP A 150 9.53 2.55 -10.71
C ASP A 150 8.05 2.90 -10.70
N ILE A 151 7.41 2.70 -9.55
CA ILE A 151 5.99 2.98 -9.33
C ILE A 151 5.86 4.26 -8.51
N ALA A 152 5.08 5.21 -9.01
CA ALA A 152 4.65 6.38 -8.25
C ALA A 152 3.33 6.09 -7.54
N GLU A 153 3.32 6.19 -6.23
CA GLU A 153 2.09 6.20 -5.45
C GLU A 153 1.57 7.63 -5.34
N VAL A 154 0.39 7.89 -5.88
CA VAL A 154 -0.22 9.23 -5.94
C VAL A 154 -1.44 9.28 -5.04
N GLY A 155 -1.39 10.17 -4.02
CA GLY A 155 -2.52 10.53 -3.16
C GLY A 155 -3.25 11.75 -3.75
N PRO A 156 -4.43 11.59 -4.37
CA PRO A 156 -5.16 12.72 -4.91
C PRO A 156 -5.72 13.62 -3.81
N ARG A 157 -5.87 14.91 -4.12
CA ARG A 157 -6.61 15.83 -3.27
C ARG A 157 -7.56 16.70 -4.10
N HIS A 158 -8.64 17.14 -3.49
CA HIS A 158 -9.52 18.12 -4.09
C HIS A 158 -8.88 19.52 -4.08
N PRO A 159 -9.12 20.36 -5.10
CA PRO A 159 -8.82 21.77 -5.02
C PRO A 159 -9.53 22.42 -3.82
N LEU A 160 -8.85 23.32 -3.12
CA LEU A 160 -9.39 23.93 -1.89
C LEU A 160 -10.70 24.67 -2.15
N GLU A 161 -10.83 25.32 -3.31
CA GLU A 161 -12.06 26.03 -3.68
C GLU A 161 -13.28 25.08 -3.72
N ARG A 162 -13.09 23.86 -4.21
CA ARG A 162 -14.16 22.84 -4.23
C ARG A 162 -14.54 22.42 -2.82
N VAL A 163 -13.56 22.22 -1.94
CA VAL A 163 -13.79 21.85 -0.55
C VAL A 163 -14.51 22.97 0.20
N GLN A 164 -14.08 24.21 -0.03
CA GLN A 164 -14.69 25.40 0.58
C GLN A 164 -16.16 25.58 0.17
N GLN A 165 -16.46 25.41 -1.13
CA GLN A 165 -17.84 25.43 -1.63
C GLN A 165 -18.69 24.31 -1.01
N TRP A 166 -18.12 23.13 -0.88
CA TRP A 166 -18.79 21.98 -0.29
C TRP A 166 -19.08 22.21 1.21
N LEU A 167 -18.13 22.77 1.96
CA LEU A 167 -18.30 23.13 3.39
C LEU A 167 -19.33 24.24 3.58
N GLN A 168 -19.36 25.24 2.69
CA GLN A 168 -20.34 26.30 2.72
C GLN A 168 -21.79 25.77 2.54
N ALA A 169 -21.97 24.75 1.70
CA ALA A 169 -23.27 24.09 1.54
C ALA A 169 -23.74 23.37 2.83
N LEU A 170 -22.80 23.01 3.70
CA LEU A 170 -23.08 22.45 5.05
C LEU A 170 -23.12 23.52 6.14
N ALA A 171 -23.04 24.81 5.81
CA ALA A 171 -22.94 25.93 6.75
C ALA A 171 -21.74 25.83 7.73
N LEU A 172 -20.65 25.19 7.31
CA LEU A 172 -19.42 25.08 8.08
C LEU A 172 -18.37 26.08 7.63
N ASN A 173 -17.58 26.59 8.59
CA ASN A 173 -16.46 27.49 8.29
C ASN A 173 -15.25 26.70 7.75
N PRO A 174 -14.83 26.91 6.48
CA PRO A 174 -13.68 26.19 5.91
C PRO A 174 -12.36 26.47 6.63
N ALA A 175 -12.21 27.66 7.21
CA ALA A 175 -11.00 28.07 7.93
C ALA A 175 -11.00 27.63 9.41
N HIS A 176 -11.97 26.84 9.84
CA HIS A 176 -11.99 26.30 11.21
C HIS A 176 -10.71 25.50 11.50
N ILE A 177 -10.10 25.78 12.65
CA ILE A 177 -8.88 25.10 13.07
C ILE A 177 -9.25 23.89 13.91
N LEU A 178 -8.81 22.74 13.49
CA LEU A 178 -9.00 21.44 14.14
C LEU A 178 -8.08 21.30 15.37
N ALA A 179 -8.32 20.28 16.19
CA ALA A 179 -7.51 19.99 17.37
C ALA A 179 -6.03 19.71 17.05
N ASP A 180 -5.71 19.25 15.84
CA ASP A 180 -4.35 19.00 15.34
C ASP A 180 -3.72 20.22 14.64
N ALA A 181 -4.29 21.40 14.81
CA ALA A 181 -3.86 22.69 14.25
C ALA A 181 -3.97 22.80 12.72
N ARG A 182 -4.57 21.83 12.00
CA ARG A 182 -4.85 21.93 10.57
C ARG A 182 -6.16 22.68 10.32
N ARG A 183 -6.26 23.31 9.15
CA ARG A 183 -7.53 23.87 8.68
C ARG A 183 -8.48 22.75 8.22
N LEU A 184 -9.78 22.95 8.42
CA LEU A 184 -10.81 21.98 8.05
C LEU A 184 -10.84 21.73 6.52
N ASP A 185 -10.70 22.77 5.69
CA ASP A 185 -10.68 22.64 4.23
C ASP A 185 -9.45 21.84 3.76
N GLU A 186 -8.29 22.04 4.36
CA GLU A 186 -7.07 21.29 4.06
C GLU A 186 -7.22 19.80 4.47
N ALA A 187 -7.69 19.54 5.66
CA ALA A 187 -7.90 18.19 6.16
C ALA A 187 -8.88 17.40 5.29
N LEU A 188 -10.02 18.00 4.91
CA LEU A 188 -11.04 17.37 4.07
C LEU A 188 -10.64 17.27 2.58
N SER A 189 -9.60 17.97 2.13
CA SER A 189 -9.15 17.88 0.74
C SER A 189 -8.75 16.46 0.32
N HIS A 190 -8.39 15.61 1.29
CA HIS A 190 -8.01 14.22 1.09
C HIS A 190 -9.14 13.20 1.33
N HIS A 191 -10.39 13.67 1.48
CA HIS A 191 -11.55 12.81 1.75
C HIS A 191 -12.54 12.83 0.60
N GLN A 192 -13.35 11.79 0.49
CA GLN A 192 -14.45 11.76 -0.46
C GLN A 192 -15.49 12.80 -0.04
N LEU A 193 -15.93 13.60 -1.01
CA LEU A 193 -16.95 14.63 -0.81
C LEU A 193 -18.23 14.20 -1.50
N PRO A 194 -19.23 13.64 -0.78
CA PRO A 194 -20.50 13.22 -1.38
C PRO A 194 -21.24 14.44 -1.95
N SER A 195 -21.96 14.23 -3.05
CA SER A 195 -22.82 15.27 -3.64
C SER A 195 -24.11 15.47 -2.84
N GLU A 196 -24.57 14.45 -2.13
CA GLU A 196 -25.74 14.54 -1.25
C GLU A 196 -25.31 14.91 0.16
N HIS A 197 -25.84 16.03 0.67
CA HIS A 197 -25.43 16.61 1.95
C HIS A 197 -26.40 16.31 3.10
N THR A 198 -27.59 15.73 2.83
CA THR A 198 -28.67 15.60 3.78
C THR A 198 -28.27 14.85 5.06
N ALA A 199 -27.51 13.74 4.90
CA ALA A 199 -27.05 12.94 6.03
C ALA A 199 -25.88 13.57 6.81
N LEU A 200 -25.25 14.61 6.27
CA LEU A 200 -24.10 15.28 6.84
C LEU A 200 -24.43 16.62 7.49
N GLN A 201 -25.67 17.07 7.38
CA GLN A 201 -26.12 18.33 7.98
C GLN A 201 -26.05 18.26 9.51
N GLY A 202 -25.51 19.31 10.13
CA GLY A 202 -25.37 19.41 11.58
C GLY A 202 -24.18 18.67 12.19
N LEU A 203 -23.37 17.98 11.36
CA LEU A 203 -22.12 17.37 11.83
C LEU A 203 -21.03 18.44 12.01
N SER A 204 -20.16 18.24 13.01
CA SER A 204 -18.95 19.07 13.17
C SER A 204 -17.87 18.67 12.16
N GLY A 205 -16.85 19.53 12.01
CA GLY A 205 -15.70 19.24 11.14
C GLY A 205 -14.98 17.93 11.52
N GLU A 206 -14.82 17.67 12.82
CA GLU A 206 -14.19 16.45 13.34
C GLU A 206 -15.03 15.21 13.06
N GLN A 207 -16.36 15.33 13.16
CA GLN A 207 -17.27 14.25 12.83
C GLN A 207 -17.22 13.91 11.33
N LEU A 208 -17.14 14.93 10.47
CA LEU A 208 -16.97 14.71 9.02
C LEU A 208 -15.67 13.96 8.71
N LEU A 209 -14.54 14.34 9.32
CA LEU A 209 -13.26 13.66 9.13
C LEU A 209 -13.28 12.20 9.57
N THR A 210 -14.09 11.88 10.58
CA THR A 210 -14.25 10.49 11.06
C THR A 210 -15.16 9.67 10.16
N GLN A 211 -16.20 10.27 9.58
CA GLN A 211 -17.20 9.54 8.80
C GLN A 211 -16.87 9.43 7.31
N LEU A 212 -16.17 10.43 6.77
CA LEU A 212 -15.87 10.45 5.33
C LEU A 212 -14.62 9.60 5.04
N PRO A 213 -14.71 8.62 4.11
CA PRO A 213 -13.57 7.85 3.71
C PRO A 213 -12.52 8.74 3.03
N ARG A 214 -11.25 8.39 3.19
CA ARG A 214 -10.18 9.05 2.45
C ARG A 214 -10.24 8.72 0.97
N LEU A 215 -9.72 9.62 0.15
CA LEU A 215 -9.45 9.33 -1.25
C LEU A 215 -8.40 8.23 -1.34
N ALA A 216 -8.67 7.19 -2.13
CA ALA A 216 -7.73 6.10 -2.32
C ALA A 216 -6.49 6.59 -3.08
N HIS A 217 -5.32 6.20 -2.59
CA HIS A 217 -4.09 6.34 -3.33
C HIS A 217 -4.10 5.42 -4.56
N ARG A 218 -3.33 5.76 -5.57
CA ARG A 218 -3.22 5.00 -6.81
C ARG A 218 -1.77 4.86 -7.20
N GLU A 219 -1.42 3.69 -7.67
CA GLU A 219 -0.10 3.38 -8.18
C GLU A 219 -0.06 3.52 -9.70
N TYR A 220 0.99 4.16 -10.19
CA TYR A 220 1.23 4.37 -11.62
C TYR A 220 2.66 4.01 -11.96
N SER A 221 2.87 3.27 -13.04
CA SER A 221 4.19 3.10 -13.61
C SER A 221 4.67 4.44 -14.19
N ILE A 222 5.88 4.84 -13.83
CA ILE A 222 6.48 6.07 -14.33
C ILE A 222 6.90 5.84 -15.79
N ALA A 223 6.32 6.62 -16.71
CA ALA A 223 6.58 6.51 -18.14
C ALA A 223 7.77 7.34 -18.61
N SER A 224 8.19 8.35 -17.84
CA SER A 224 9.35 9.19 -18.14
C SER A 224 10.63 8.64 -17.49
N ALA A 225 11.78 8.90 -18.11
CA ALA A 225 13.07 8.71 -17.45
C ALA A 225 13.50 10.03 -16.75
N PRO A 226 14.37 9.98 -15.70
CA PRO A 226 14.82 11.20 -15.01
C PRO A 226 15.46 12.24 -15.92
N ARG A 227 16.07 11.81 -17.05
CA ARG A 227 16.69 12.68 -18.06
C ARG A 227 15.67 13.40 -18.97
N ASP A 228 14.40 13.06 -18.91
CA ASP A 228 13.38 13.64 -19.76
C ASP A 228 12.76 14.93 -19.15
N GLY A 229 13.20 15.31 -17.92
CA GLY A 229 12.83 16.53 -17.21
C GLY A 229 11.71 16.34 -16.22
#